data_a386683b90722b0b03f569ed579eb990
#
_entry.id   a386683b90722b0b03f569ed579eb990
#
_cell.length_a   1.000
_cell.length_b   1.000
_cell.length_c   1.000
_cell.angle_alpha   90.00
_cell.angle_beta   90.00
_cell.angle_gamma   90.00
#
_symmetry.space_group_name_H-M   'P 1'
#
loop_
_entity.id
_entity.type
_entity.pdbx_description
1 polymer ?
#
loop_
_entity_poly.entity_id
_entity_poly.type
_entity_poly.pdbx_seq_one_letter_code
_entity_poly.pdbx_strand_id
1 'polypeptide(L)'
;MKRLPLLLALALFACSETSTPLPSTPTVDPVTSTSVPPTPIPVTPTPTQIPPTDTPSSAGTFPDPNAYTWQLLVSGLQRPNDLQADGSGRLFVIEKVGRIRIMQDGQLLEASFLDITDRVGSSGNEQGLLGLAFHPQYAQNGRFFVNYTDKNGDTSISRFQVSDDPNVADPASEVQILGVDQPFANHNGGVLVFGPDGYLYAGLGDGGSQGDPFGNAQNTGVLLGKILRLDVDSAEPYAVPADNPFGNEIWHYGLRNPWRISFDKLTDALYIGDVGAGEWEEIDFLEAGSPGGTNFGWDFREGAHEHEGNAPDGLTDPVAEYSHSEGGCSVTGGYVYRGSMPEWNGIYLYGDYCTGFIWGLIRSDNGFQDQMLFDTDVNITSFGQDETGEIYLVGDRGGVYRLERIQ
;
A
#
# COMPACT_ATOMS: atom_id res chain seq x y z
N MET A 1 -65.46 -14.13 -14.97
CA MET A 1 -65.88 -14.32 -16.37
C MET A 1 -64.64 -14.58 -17.21
N LYS A 2 -64.61 -15.72 -17.83
CA LYS A 2 -63.84 -16.27 -18.97
C LYS A 2 -62.37 -15.84 -19.16
N ARG A 3 -61.47 -16.79 -18.85
CA ARG A 3 -60.10 -16.90 -19.30
C ARG A 3 -60.07 -17.30 -20.79
N LEU A 4 -59.14 -16.72 -21.56
CA LEU A 4 -58.82 -17.19 -22.91
C LEU A 4 -57.31 -17.48 -22.98
N PRO A 5 -56.84 -18.67 -23.41
CA PRO A 5 -55.44 -18.99 -23.53
C PRO A 5 -54.91 -18.59 -24.91
N LEU A 6 -53.69 -18.03 -24.94
CA LEU A 6 -52.93 -17.72 -26.16
C LEU A 6 -52.03 -18.92 -26.49
N LEU A 7 -52.31 -19.53 -27.66
CA LEU A 7 -51.47 -20.58 -28.24
C LEU A 7 -50.18 -20.00 -28.81
N LEU A 8 -49.04 -20.57 -28.45
CA LEU A 8 -47.75 -20.30 -29.05
C LEU A 8 -47.47 -21.29 -30.16
N ALA A 9 -47.38 -20.83 -31.41
CA ALA A 9 -47.03 -21.69 -32.54
C ALA A 9 -45.50 -21.72 -32.72
N LEU A 10 -44.92 -22.94 -32.68
CA LEU A 10 -43.54 -23.23 -32.97
C LEU A 10 -43.36 -23.40 -34.46
N ALA A 11 -42.56 -22.54 -35.10
CA ALA A 11 -42.14 -22.72 -36.52
C ALA A 11 -40.73 -23.31 -36.53
N LEU A 12 -40.64 -24.55 -37.01
CA LEU A 12 -39.39 -25.26 -37.32
C LEU A 12 -38.91 -24.80 -38.70
N PHE A 13 -37.76 -24.18 -38.81
CA PHE A 13 -37.02 -23.98 -40.06
C PHE A 13 -35.87 -25.00 -40.13
N ALA A 14 -35.96 -25.91 -41.12
CA ALA A 14 -34.90 -26.80 -41.49
C ALA A 14 -33.96 -26.04 -42.47
N CYS A 15 -32.67 -25.89 -42.14
CA CYS A 15 -31.65 -25.43 -43.06
C CYS A 15 -30.91 -26.64 -43.62
N SER A 16 -30.93 -26.80 -44.94
CA SER A 16 -30.16 -27.75 -45.69
C SER A 16 -28.72 -27.30 -45.83
N GLU A 17 -27.75 -28.13 -45.46
CA GLU A 17 -26.32 -27.91 -45.70
C GLU A 17 -25.96 -28.17 -47.15
N THR A 18 -25.39 -27.17 -47.83
CA THR A 18 -24.68 -27.36 -49.10
C THR A 18 -23.19 -27.28 -48.85
N SER A 19 -22.51 -28.40 -48.99
CA SER A 19 -21.05 -28.51 -48.89
C SER A 19 -20.38 -27.98 -50.15
N THR A 20 -19.52 -26.97 -50.00
CA THR A 20 -18.55 -26.52 -51.02
C THR A 20 -17.19 -27.15 -50.76
N PRO A 21 -16.45 -27.63 -51.81
CA PRO A 21 -15.17 -28.25 -51.62
C PRO A 21 -14.05 -27.21 -51.34
N LEU A 22 -13.14 -27.56 -50.43
CA LEU A 22 -11.92 -26.81 -50.13
C LEU A 22 -10.92 -26.79 -51.31
N PRO A 23 -10.20 -25.66 -51.51
CA PRO A 23 -9.11 -25.63 -52.50
C PRO A 23 -7.86 -26.31 -51.93
N SER A 24 -7.15 -27.01 -52.82
CA SER A 24 -5.90 -27.74 -52.61
C SER A 24 -4.74 -26.83 -52.17
N THR A 25 -4.03 -27.23 -51.13
CA THR A 25 -2.79 -26.60 -50.63
C THR A 25 -1.63 -26.74 -51.61
N PRO A 26 -0.85 -25.69 -51.88
CA PRO A 26 0.40 -25.83 -52.63
C PRO A 26 1.49 -26.48 -51.77
N THR A 27 2.18 -27.43 -52.37
CA THR A 27 3.39 -28.09 -51.85
C THR A 27 4.54 -27.07 -51.83
N VAL A 28 5.13 -26.84 -50.63
CA VAL A 28 6.34 -26.03 -50.48
C VAL A 28 7.54 -26.96 -50.39
N ASP A 29 8.53 -26.73 -51.24
CA ASP A 29 9.82 -27.44 -51.23
C ASP A 29 10.61 -27.16 -49.92
N PRO A 30 11.46 -28.09 -49.45
CA PRO A 30 12.18 -27.91 -48.20
C PRO A 30 13.30 -26.87 -48.33
N VAL A 31 13.17 -25.78 -47.57
CA VAL A 31 14.24 -24.77 -47.43
C VAL A 31 15.32 -25.33 -46.50
N THR A 32 16.52 -25.50 -47.05
CA THR A 32 17.71 -25.87 -46.27
C THR A 32 18.08 -24.72 -45.30
N SER A 33 17.87 -24.91 -44.00
CA SER A 33 18.29 -23.95 -43.00
C SER A 33 19.79 -24.10 -42.71
N THR A 34 20.57 -23.10 -43.10
CA THR A 34 21.94 -22.92 -42.61
C THR A 34 21.87 -22.32 -41.19
N SER A 35 22.28 -23.10 -40.19
CA SER A 35 22.38 -22.62 -38.80
C SER A 35 23.53 -21.61 -38.67
N VAL A 36 23.19 -20.35 -38.38
CA VAL A 36 24.14 -19.34 -37.93
C VAL A 36 24.36 -19.57 -36.41
N PRO A 37 25.63 -19.63 -35.95
CA PRO A 37 25.88 -19.75 -34.50
C PRO A 37 25.31 -18.54 -33.74
N PRO A 38 24.74 -18.71 -32.54
CA PRO A 38 24.23 -17.58 -31.78
C PRO A 38 25.39 -16.66 -31.34
N THR A 39 25.25 -15.38 -31.61
CA THR A 39 26.12 -14.32 -31.06
C THR A 39 26.04 -14.34 -29.53
N PRO A 40 27.19 -14.32 -28.82
CA PRO A 40 27.12 -14.28 -27.34
C PRO A 40 26.43 -13.01 -26.88
N ILE A 41 25.39 -13.19 -26.07
CA ILE A 41 24.69 -12.11 -25.38
C ILE A 41 25.69 -11.47 -24.37
N PRO A 42 25.86 -10.14 -24.37
CA PRO A 42 26.65 -9.48 -23.32
C PRO A 42 26.08 -9.83 -21.96
N VAL A 43 26.86 -10.50 -21.11
CA VAL A 43 26.54 -10.70 -19.68
C VAL A 43 26.55 -9.32 -19.04
N THR A 44 25.39 -8.83 -18.62
CA THR A 44 25.27 -7.69 -17.73
C THR A 44 26.05 -8.03 -16.46
N PRO A 45 26.95 -7.17 -15.94
CA PRO A 45 27.62 -7.44 -14.70
C PRO A 45 26.58 -7.55 -13.60
N THR A 46 26.53 -8.69 -12.93
CA THR A 46 25.78 -8.87 -11.68
C THR A 46 26.20 -7.77 -10.71
N PRO A 47 25.27 -7.01 -10.10
CA PRO A 47 25.62 -6.07 -9.06
C PRO A 47 26.38 -6.83 -7.98
N THR A 48 27.58 -6.42 -7.70
CA THR A 48 28.36 -6.94 -6.58
C THR A 48 27.58 -6.61 -5.32
N GLN A 49 26.95 -7.59 -4.70
CA GLN A 49 26.41 -7.46 -3.36
C GLN A 49 27.58 -7.05 -2.45
N ILE A 50 27.54 -5.83 -1.95
CA ILE A 50 28.31 -5.43 -0.79
C ILE A 50 27.75 -6.27 0.34
N PRO A 51 28.55 -7.11 1.03
CA PRO A 51 28.04 -7.82 2.19
C PRO A 51 27.52 -6.80 3.19
N PRO A 52 26.33 -7.00 3.77
CA PRO A 52 25.88 -6.13 4.83
C PRO A 52 26.93 -6.21 5.97
N THR A 53 27.56 -5.10 6.23
CA THR A 53 28.30 -4.91 7.47
C THR A 53 27.28 -4.56 8.55
N ASP A 54 26.44 -5.54 8.89
CA ASP A 54 25.61 -5.47 10.08
C ASP A 54 26.50 -5.60 11.30
N THR A 55 26.95 -4.45 11.79
CA THR A 55 27.14 -4.35 13.23
C THR A 55 25.75 -4.07 13.77
N PRO A 56 25.11 -4.98 14.52
CA PRO A 56 23.87 -4.65 15.23
C PRO A 56 24.15 -3.40 16.04
N SER A 57 23.29 -2.41 15.92
CA SER A 57 23.28 -1.26 16.82
C SER A 57 23.36 -1.81 18.24
N SER A 58 24.28 -1.29 19.03
CA SER A 58 24.49 -1.71 20.42
C SER A 58 23.15 -1.75 21.14
N ALA A 59 22.76 -2.96 21.56
CA ALA A 59 21.67 -3.31 22.45
C ALA A 59 20.65 -2.20 22.75
N GLY A 60 19.58 -2.12 21.99
CA GLY A 60 18.21 -1.83 22.41
C GLY A 60 17.97 -0.65 23.36
N THR A 61 18.58 0.50 23.15
CA THR A 61 18.22 1.72 23.91
C THR A 61 17.73 2.81 22.95
N PHE A 62 16.60 3.38 23.27
CA PHE A 62 16.09 4.54 22.55
C PHE A 62 16.98 5.76 22.79
N PRO A 63 17.17 6.65 21.80
CA PRO A 63 17.79 7.95 22.00
C PRO A 63 16.96 8.79 22.99
N ASP A 64 17.62 9.76 23.68
CA ASP A 64 16.88 10.72 24.51
C ASP A 64 16.02 11.61 23.60
N PRO A 65 14.68 11.51 23.65
CA PRO A 65 13.80 12.25 22.74
C PRO A 65 13.88 13.78 22.96
N ASN A 66 14.32 14.24 24.15
CA ASN A 66 14.49 15.67 24.43
C ASN A 66 15.64 16.32 23.64
N ALA A 67 16.51 15.52 23.03
CA ALA A 67 17.57 16.02 22.14
C ALA A 67 17.09 16.24 20.69
N TYR A 68 15.82 15.97 20.39
CA TYR A 68 15.26 15.98 19.03
C TYR A 68 13.92 16.72 18.99
N THR A 69 13.55 17.14 17.79
CA THR A 69 12.26 17.79 17.52
C THR A 69 11.75 17.42 16.15
N TRP A 70 10.43 17.44 15.97
CA TRP A 70 9.79 17.39 14.67
C TRP A 70 9.70 18.80 14.09
N GLN A 71 10.69 19.17 13.27
CA GLN A 71 10.80 20.50 12.67
C GLN A 71 9.82 20.64 11.51
N LEU A 72 8.92 21.64 11.57
CA LEU A 72 8.02 21.97 10.47
C LEU A 72 8.85 22.44 9.25
N LEU A 73 8.67 21.78 8.11
CA LEU A 73 9.30 22.12 6.84
C LEU A 73 8.39 22.94 5.94
N VAL A 74 7.17 22.45 5.72
CA VAL A 74 6.14 23.11 4.90
C VAL A 74 4.79 23.05 5.56
N SER A 75 3.91 23.99 5.18
CA SER A 75 2.53 24.06 5.65
C SER A 75 1.61 24.54 4.52
N GLY A 76 0.27 24.50 4.76
CA GLY A 76 -0.72 24.99 3.81
C GLY A 76 -1.24 23.90 2.86
N LEU A 77 -0.88 22.64 3.04
CA LEU A 77 -1.49 21.51 2.36
C LEU A 77 -2.94 21.30 2.82
N GLN A 78 -3.76 20.67 1.98
CA GLN A 78 -5.19 20.41 2.27
C GLN A 78 -5.40 18.97 2.73
N ARG A 79 -5.41 18.74 4.07
CA ARG A 79 -5.57 17.41 4.66
C ARG A 79 -4.63 16.38 4.02
N PRO A 80 -3.31 16.59 4.12
CA PRO A 80 -2.36 15.65 3.57
C PRO A 80 -2.43 14.34 4.36
N ASN A 81 -2.29 13.21 3.67
CA ASN A 81 -2.43 11.89 4.30
C ASN A 81 -1.45 10.82 3.79
N ASP A 82 -0.49 11.18 2.93
CA ASP A 82 0.64 10.31 2.60
C ASP A 82 1.79 11.15 2.04
N LEU A 83 3.02 10.63 2.11
CA LEU A 83 4.23 11.24 1.57
C LEU A 83 5.15 10.16 1.02
N GLN A 84 5.55 10.29 -0.25
CA GLN A 84 6.41 9.35 -0.94
C GLN A 84 7.55 10.08 -1.65
N ALA A 85 8.72 9.42 -1.75
CA ALA A 85 9.85 9.87 -2.56
C ALA A 85 9.91 9.13 -3.90
N ASP A 86 10.36 9.81 -4.96
CA ASP A 86 10.55 9.20 -6.29
C ASP A 86 12.02 8.82 -6.59
N GLY A 87 12.90 8.98 -5.61
CA GLY A 87 14.34 8.73 -5.72
C GLY A 87 15.15 9.86 -6.37
N SER A 88 14.54 11.02 -6.62
CA SER A 88 15.21 12.17 -7.25
C SER A 88 15.53 13.33 -6.27
N GLY A 89 15.27 13.15 -4.98
CA GLY A 89 15.35 14.19 -3.95
C GLY A 89 14.07 15.01 -3.81
N ARG A 90 13.00 14.65 -4.51
CA ARG A 90 11.68 15.26 -4.39
C ARG A 90 10.78 14.42 -3.50
N LEU A 91 9.93 15.08 -2.73
CA LEU A 91 8.89 14.44 -1.93
C LEU A 91 7.51 14.79 -2.50
N PHE A 92 6.67 13.80 -2.60
CA PHE A 92 5.32 13.91 -3.15
C PHE A 92 4.32 13.71 -2.03
N VAL A 93 3.55 14.76 -1.74
CA VAL A 93 2.57 14.75 -0.66
C VAL A 93 1.18 14.65 -1.27
N ILE A 94 0.43 13.65 -0.82
CA ILE A 94 -0.96 13.47 -1.22
C ILE A 94 -1.84 14.41 -0.39
N GLU A 95 -2.68 15.18 -1.07
CA GLU A 95 -3.82 15.86 -0.47
C GLU A 95 -5.08 15.00 -0.67
N LYS A 96 -5.76 14.69 0.41
CA LYS A 96 -6.95 13.82 0.45
C LYS A 96 -8.02 14.17 -0.60
N VAL A 97 -8.12 15.45 -0.98
CA VAL A 97 -9.09 15.94 -1.98
C VAL A 97 -8.84 15.43 -3.40
N GLY A 98 -7.70 14.81 -3.68
CA GLY A 98 -7.35 14.28 -5.00
C GLY A 98 -6.21 15.03 -5.68
N ARG A 99 -5.26 15.61 -4.92
CA ARG A 99 -4.06 16.22 -5.47
C ARG A 99 -2.80 15.57 -4.95
N ILE A 100 -1.76 15.60 -5.77
CA ILE A 100 -0.39 15.29 -5.35
C ILE A 100 0.43 16.57 -5.52
N ARG A 101 1.11 16.97 -4.44
CA ARG A 101 1.96 18.17 -4.40
C ARG A 101 3.43 17.75 -4.30
N ILE A 102 4.31 18.51 -4.96
CA ILE A 102 5.75 18.29 -4.85
C ILE A 102 6.32 19.22 -3.79
N MET A 103 7.12 18.66 -2.89
CA MET A 103 8.01 19.38 -2.02
C MET A 103 9.46 19.16 -2.50
N GLN A 104 10.17 20.23 -2.79
CA GLN A 104 11.56 20.21 -3.23
C GLN A 104 12.33 21.31 -2.51
N ASP A 105 13.54 21.01 -2.03
CA ASP A 105 14.40 21.96 -1.29
C ASP A 105 13.66 22.64 -0.12
N GLY A 106 12.78 21.91 0.57
CA GLY A 106 11.98 22.41 1.70
C GLY A 106 10.85 23.36 1.32
N GLN A 107 10.45 23.41 0.06
CA GLN A 107 9.36 24.27 -0.44
C GLN A 107 8.35 23.48 -1.27
N LEU A 108 7.07 23.87 -1.16
CA LEU A 108 6.03 23.35 -2.04
C LEU A 108 6.10 24.05 -3.40
N LEU A 109 6.11 23.26 -4.47
CA LEU A 109 5.94 23.82 -5.82
C LEU A 109 4.51 24.35 -5.97
N GLU A 110 4.35 25.43 -6.75
CA GLU A 110 3.05 26.10 -6.94
C GLU A 110 2.03 25.18 -7.62
N ALA A 111 2.44 24.52 -8.71
CA ALA A 111 1.59 23.58 -9.43
C ALA A 111 1.48 22.22 -8.72
N SER A 112 0.32 21.58 -8.81
CA SER A 112 0.15 20.18 -8.41
C SER A 112 0.85 19.27 -9.42
N PHE A 113 1.47 18.18 -8.94
CA PHE A 113 1.98 17.12 -9.79
C PHE A 113 0.84 16.37 -10.50
N LEU A 114 -0.22 16.03 -9.75
CA LEU A 114 -1.45 15.45 -10.26
C LEU A 114 -2.65 16.17 -9.63
N ASP A 115 -3.69 16.45 -10.42
CA ASP A 115 -5.00 16.88 -9.92
C ASP A 115 -6.09 16.00 -10.55
N ILE A 116 -6.71 15.18 -9.70
CA ILE A 116 -7.84 14.28 -10.03
C ILE A 116 -9.03 14.55 -9.11
N THR A 117 -9.19 15.77 -8.62
CA THR A 117 -10.28 16.18 -7.75
C THR A 117 -11.66 16.01 -8.40
N ASP A 118 -11.72 15.95 -9.72
CA ASP A 118 -12.94 15.70 -10.53
C ASP A 118 -13.51 14.28 -10.29
N ARG A 119 -12.68 13.30 -9.95
CA ARG A 119 -13.06 11.89 -9.80
C ARG A 119 -12.91 11.34 -8.38
N VAL A 120 -12.12 11.94 -7.51
CA VAL A 120 -11.95 11.53 -6.12
C VAL A 120 -13.13 11.94 -5.25
N GLY A 121 -13.76 10.97 -4.56
CA GLY A 121 -14.74 11.18 -3.49
C GLY A 121 -14.03 11.32 -2.14
N SER A 122 -14.12 12.50 -1.51
CA SER A 122 -13.39 12.81 -0.27
C SER A 122 -14.29 13.34 0.85
N SER A 123 -15.59 13.04 0.79
CA SER A 123 -16.58 13.53 1.75
C SER A 123 -16.54 12.80 3.09
N GLY A 124 -16.23 11.51 3.08
CA GLY A 124 -16.04 10.70 4.28
C GLY A 124 -14.69 10.97 4.96
N ASN A 125 -14.56 10.57 6.22
CA ASN A 125 -13.34 10.84 6.97
C ASN A 125 -12.13 10.07 6.46
N GLU A 126 -12.34 8.84 5.99
CA GLU A 126 -11.32 7.97 5.43
C GLU A 126 -11.36 7.86 3.90
N GLN A 127 -12.34 8.51 3.24
CA GLN A 127 -12.45 8.58 1.80
C GLN A 127 -11.57 9.70 1.22
N GLY A 128 -10.97 9.47 0.05
CA GLY A 128 -10.12 10.45 -0.63
C GLY A 128 -9.07 9.80 -1.52
N LEU A 129 -8.05 10.57 -1.86
CA LEU A 129 -6.79 10.05 -2.39
C LEU A 129 -5.97 9.54 -1.20
N LEU A 130 -5.67 8.24 -1.14
CA LEU A 130 -5.25 7.54 0.07
C LEU A 130 -3.84 6.96 0.00
N GLY A 131 -3.35 6.62 -1.18
CA GLY A 131 -2.03 6.03 -1.37
C GLY A 131 -1.37 6.42 -2.68
N LEU A 132 -0.04 6.45 -2.65
CA LEU A 132 0.84 6.70 -3.80
C LEU A 132 2.01 5.72 -3.75
N ALA A 133 2.34 5.11 -4.88
CA ALA A 133 3.57 4.34 -5.04
C ALA A 133 4.20 4.64 -6.39
N PHE A 134 5.46 5.03 -6.40
CA PHE A 134 6.25 5.12 -7.63
C PHE A 134 6.74 3.73 -8.03
N HIS A 135 6.65 3.42 -9.32
CA HIS A 135 7.19 2.18 -9.84
C HIS A 135 8.70 2.09 -9.55
N PRO A 136 9.27 0.93 -9.21
CA PRO A 136 10.73 0.80 -8.94
C PRO A 136 11.62 1.32 -10.07
N GLN A 137 11.12 1.31 -11.30
CA GLN A 137 11.79 1.87 -12.49
C GLN A 137 11.18 3.22 -12.92
N TYR A 138 10.62 4.01 -11.98
CA TYR A 138 9.95 5.27 -12.31
C TYR A 138 10.82 6.23 -13.13
N ALA A 139 12.08 6.35 -12.81
CA ALA A 139 13.02 7.20 -13.56
C ALA A 139 13.15 6.81 -15.05
N GLN A 140 12.81 5.57 -15.41
CA GLN A 140 12.88 5.06 -16.80
C GLN A 140 11.50 5.02 -17.47
N ASN A 141 10.46 4.65 -16.73
CA ASN A 141 9.15 4.37 -17.31
C ASN A 141 8.09 5.43 -16.96
N GLY A 142 8.36 6.31 -15.97
CA GLY A 142 7.47 7.39 -15.55
C GLY A 142 6.13 6.92 -14.94
N ARG A 143 6.00 5.64 -14.58
CA ARG A 143 4.77 5.06 -14.05
C ARG A 143 4.68 5.23 -12.54
N PHE A 144 3.50 5.58 -12.06
CA PHE A 144 3.16 5.58 -10.63
C PHE A 144 1.72 5.13 -10.44
N PHE A 145 1.40 4.73 -9.22
CA PHE A 145 0.11 4.16 -8.85
C PHE A 145 -0.50 4.96 -7.73
N VAL A 146 -1.81 5.14 -7.78
CA VAL A 146 -2.58 5.77 -6.72
C VAL A 146 -3.74 4.88 -6.30
N ASN A 147 -4.10 4.97 -5.02
CA ASN A 147 -5.32 4.40 -4.48
C ASN A 147 -6.22 5.56 -4.03
N TYR A 148 -7.45 5.57 -4.49
CA TYR A 148 -8.42 6.57 -4.09
C TYR A 148 -9.84 5.99 -4.01
N THR A 149 -10.72 6.64 -3.27
CA THR A 149 -12.16 6.37 -3.38
C THR A 149 -12.78 7.25 -4.45
N ASP A 150 -13.58 6.65 -5.31
CA ASP A 150 -14.30 7.39 -6.37
C ASP A 150 -15.49 8.19 -5.81
N LYS A 151 -16.28 8.83 -6.68
CA LYS A 151 -17.46 9.61 -6.28
C LYS A 151 -18.60 8.78 -5.70
N ASN A 152 -18.61 7.47 -5.91
CA ASN A 152 -19.56 6.53 -5.29
C ASN A 152 -19.08 6.07 -3.92
N GLY A 153 -17.79 6.25 -3.63
CA GLY A 153 -17.12 5.79 -2.42
C GLY A 153 -16.34 4.49 -2.60
N ASP A 154 -16.30 3.95 -3.82
CA ASP A 154 -15.64 2.69 -4.13
C ASP A 154 -14.15 2.88 -4.35
N THR A 155 -13.34 1.89 -3.95
CA THR A 155 -11.89 1.92 -4.11
C THR A 155 -11.49 1.77 -5.57
N SER A 156 -10.60 2.64 -6.03
CA SER A 156 -9.93 2.57 -7.32
C SER A 156 -8.42 2.59 -7.13
N ILE A 157 -7.74 1.52 -7.56
CA ILE A 157 -6.29 1.51 -7.72
C ILE A 157 -6.01 1.75 -9.19
N SER A 158 -5.30 2.85 -9.49
CA SER A 158 -5.06 3.30 -10.86
C SER A 158 -3.59 3.60 -11.10
N ARG A 159 -3.13 3.27 -12.30
CA ARG A 159 -1.82 3.63 -12.83
C ARG A 159 -1.93 4.93 -13.61
N PHE A 160 -0.93 5.80 -13.41
CA PHE A 160 -0.74 7.04 -14.15
C PHE A 160 0.66 7.12 -14.76
N GLN A 161 0.85 8.10 -15.64
CA GLN A 161 2.11 8.40 -16.32
C GLN A 161 2.51 9.85 -16.06
N VAL A 162 3.79 10.08 -15.77
CA VAL A 162 4.35 11.45 -15.80
C VAL A 162 4.36 11.98 -17.23
N SER A 163 4.15 13.29 -17.39
CA SER A 163 4.24 13.96 -18.71
C SER A 163 5.70 14.19 -19.12
N ASP A 164 5.91 14.93 -20.21
CA ASP A 164 7.26 15.41 -20.61
C ASP A 164 7.87 16.39 -19.59
N ASP A 165 7.03 17.06 -18.78
CA ASP A 165 7.47 17.82 -17.62
C ASP A 165 7.52 16.91 -16.40
N PRO A 166 8.68 16.65 -15.79
CA PRO A 166 8.80 15.74 -14.65
C PRO A 166 8.05 16.21 -13.39
N ASN A 167 7.60 17.45 -13.37
CA ASN A 167 6.80 18.00 -12.27
C ASN A 167 5.28 17.94 -12.51
N VAL A 168 4.86 17.35 -13.63
CA VAL A 168 3.45 17.26 -14.02
C VAL A 168 3.12 15.87 -14.52
N ALA A 169 2.16 15.20 -13.90
CA ALA A 169 1.59 13.95 -14.40
C ALA A 169 0.45 14.25 -15.40
N ASP A 170 0.18 13.30 -16.30
CA ASP A 170 -0.96 13.39 -17.22
C ASP A 170 -2.22 12.77 -16.57
N PRO A 171 -3.24 13.55 -16.16
CA PRO A 171 -4.46 13.01 -15.59
C PRO A 171 -5.30 12.16 -16.59
N ALA A 172 -5.05 12.31 -17.90
CA ALA A 172 -5.72 11.53 -18.93
C ALA A 172 -5.04 10.16 -19.18
N SER A 173 -3.85 9.94 -18.62
CA SER A 173 -3.12 8.67 -18.73
C SER A 173 -3.64 7.57 -17.80
N GLU A 174 -4.69 7.85 -17.02
CA GLU A 174 -5.24 6.91 -16.06
C GLU A 174 -5.63 5.58 -16.69
N VAL A 175 -5.16 4.50 -16.07
CA VAL A 175 -5.62 3.13 -16.29
C VAL A 175 -5.99 2.55 -14.94
N GLN A 176 -7.30 2.35 -14.68
CA GLN A 176 -7.74 1.64 -13.49
C GLN A 176 -7.26 0.19 -13.59
N ILE A 177 -6.46 -0.26 -12.60
CA ILE A 177 -5.97 -1.63 -12.56
C ILE A 177 -6.86 -2.51 -11.68
N LEU A 178 -7.43 -1.97 -10.60
CA LEU A 178 -8.32 -2.73 -9.72
C LEU A 178 -9.42 -1.79 -9.17
N GLY A 179 -10.66 -2.27 -9.15
CA GLY A 179 -11.79 -1.62 -8.49
C GLY A 179 -12.38 -2.53 -7.43
N VAL A 180 -12.75 -1.99 -6.26
CA VAL A 180 -13.39 -2.75 -5.17
C VAL A 180 -14.55 -1.94 -4.61
N ASP A 181 -15.75 -2.52 -4.63
CA ASP A 181 -16.94 -1.92 -4.03
C ASP A 181 -16.77 -1.79 -2.51
N GLN A 182 -17.09 -0.61 -1.97
CA GLN A 182 -16.97 -0.31 -0.55
C GLN A 182 -18.35 -0.22 0.11
N PRO A 183 -18.66 -1.09 1.08
CA PRO A 183 -19.99 -1.08 1.71
C PRO A 183 -20.23 0.13 2.61
N PHE A 184 -19.14 0.74 3.14
CA PHE A 184 -19.22 1.91 4.04
C PHE A 184 -18.13 2.95 3.70
N ALA A 185 -18.27 4.14 4.31
CA ALA A 185 -17.37 5.27 4.07
C ALA A 185 -16.13 5.29 4.98
N ASN A 186 -15.89 4.23 5.73
CA ASN A 186 -14.76 4.05 6.64
C ASN A 186 -14.09 2.69 6.43
N HIS A 187 -12.91 2.49 7.01
CA HIS A 187 -12.02 1.34 6.82
C HIS A 187 -11.68 1.12 5.34
N ASN A 188 -11.37 2.21 4.65
CA ASN A 188 -11.00 2.13 3.23
C ASN A 188 -9.55 1.68 3.03
N GLY A 189 -8.70 1.77 4.08
CA GLY A 189 -7.26 1.51 3.96
C GLY A 189 -6.62 2.46 2.96
N GLY A 190 -6.03 1.90 1.91
CA GLY A 190 -5.63 2.65 0.72
C GLY A 190 -4.12 2.78 0.50
N VAL A 191 -3.31 2.30 1.42
CA VAL A 191 -1.85 2.32 1.26
C VAL A 191 -1.41 1.51 0.05
N LEU A 192 -0.40 2.03 -0.66
CA LEU A 192 0.30 1.37 -1.75
C LEU A 192 1.80 1.38 -1.47
N VAL A 193 2.48 0.26 -1.70
CA VAL A 193 3.94 0.15 -1.62
C VAL A 193 4.45 -0.94 -2.56
N PHE A 194 5.62 -0.74 -3.17
CA PHE A 194 6.31 -1.84 -3.84
C PHE A 194 7.13 -2.64 -2.84
N GLY A 195 6.95 -3.95 -2.85
CA GLY A 195 7.75 -4.87 -2.07
C GLY A 195 9.16 -5.07 -2.65
N PRO A 196 10.06 -5.69 -1.87
CA PRO A 196 11.42 -6.03 -2.32
C PRO A 196 11.44 -7.03 -3.48
N ASP A 197 10.34 -7.73 -3.70
CA ASP A 197 10.12 -8.66 -4.82
C ASP A 197 9.67 -7.95 -6.11
N GLY A 198 9.43 -6.63 -6.06
CA GLY A 198 9.03 -5.80 -7.19
C GLY A 198 7.53 -5.78 -7.48
N TYR A 199 6.71 -6.48 -6.71
CA TYR A 199 5.26 -6.44 -6.84
C TYR A 199 4.64 -5.27 -6.09
N LEU A 200 3.46 -4.83 -6.54
CA LEU A 200 2.69 -3.79 -5.87
C LEU A 200 1.83 -4.42 -4.76
N TYR A 201 2.02 -3.93 -3.53
CA TYR A 201 1.20 -4.28 -2.39
C TYR A 201 0.18 -3.18 -2.11
N ALA A 202 -1.05 -3.58 -1.79
CA ALA A 202 -2.13 -2.67 -1.44
C ALA A 202 -2.85 -3.14 -0.17
N GLY A 203 -2.96 -2.26 0.82
CA GLY A 203 -3.76 -2.50 2.02
C GLY A 203 -5.20 -2.03 1.83
N LEU A 204 -6.17 -2.92 2.04
CA LEU A 204 -7.59 -2.60 2.04
C LEU A 204 -8.21 -2.99 3.38
N GLY A 205 -8.99 -2.08 3.96
CA GLY A 205 -9.75 -2.36 5.17
C GLY A 205 -10.91 -3.33 4.94
N ASP A 206 -11.56 -3.76 6.01
CA ASP A 206 -12.67 -4.71 6.00
C ASP A 206 -13.96 -4.18 5.33
N GLY A 207 -13.95 -2.90 4.93
CA GLY A 207 -15.06 -2.20 4.29
C GLY A 207 -15.94 -1.44 5.26
N GLY A 208 -15.61 -1.43 6.56
CA GLY A 208 -16.18 -0.48 7.51
C GLY A 208 -17.32 -1.00 8.39
N SER A 209 -17.91 -0.07 9.15
CA SER A 209 -18.84 -0.33 10.25
C SER A 209 -18.12 -0.87 11.50
N GLN A 210 -18.86 -1.51 12.43
CA GLN A 210 -18.30 -2.13 13.64
C GLN A 210 -18.31 -3.65 13.48
N GLY A 211 -17.24 -4.33 13.95
CA GLY A 211 -17.17 -5.79 14.06
C GLY A 211 -17.34 -6.51 12.73
N ASP A 212 -16.79 -5.98 11.65
CA ASP A 212 -16.80 -6.58 10.31
C ASP A 212 -18.12 -7.30 9.96
N PRO A 213 -19.25 -6.59 9.83
CA PRO A 213 -20.60 -7.20 9.79
C PRO A 213 -20.81 -8.16 8.61
N PHE A 214 -19.90 -8.18 7.64
CA PHE A 214 -19.93 -9.08 6.49
C PHE A 214 -18.90 -10.21 6.56
N GLY A 215 -18.05 -10.24 7.59
CA GLY A 215 -16.98 -11.22 7.75
C GLY A 215 -15.93 -11.12 6.64
N ASN A 216 -15.71 -9.91 6.13
CA ASN A 216 -14.81 -9.65 5.00
C ASN A 216 -13.37 -10.00 5.34
N ALA A 217 -12.89 -9.63 6.53
CA ALA A 217 -11.49 -9.83 6.93
C ALA A 217 -11.06 -11.29 6.84
N GLN A 218 -11.91 -12.21 7.26
CA GLN A 218 -11.64 -13.66 7.26
C GLN A 218 -12.03 -14.35 5.94
N ASN A 219 -12.80 -13.69 5.07
CA ASN A 219 -13.25 -14.29 3.80
C ASN A 219 -12.21 -14.08 2.69
N THR A 220 -11.46 -15.13 2.34
CA THR A 220 -10.47 -15.10 1.25
C THR A 220 -11.07 -15.07 -0.17
N GLY A 221 -12.38 -15.04 -0.30
CA GLY A 221 -13.11 -14.84 -1.56
C GLY A 221 -13.40 -13.38 -1.89
N VAL A 222 -13.08 -12.42 -0.99
CA VAL A 222 -13.26 -10.98 -1.17
C VAL A 222 -11.96 -10.24 -0.85
N LEU A 223 -11.78 -9.05 -1.41
CA LEU A 223 -10.51 -8.31 -1.30
C LEU A 223 -10.45 -7.35 -0.11
N LEU A 224 -11.54 -7.20 0.64
CA LEU A 224 -11.62 -6.33 1.82
C LEU A 224 -11.01 -7.01 3.06
N GLY A 225 -10.33 -6.23 3.92
CA GLY A 225 -9.61 -6.71 5.11
C GLY A 225 -8.32 -7.47 4.76
N LYS A 226 -7.56 -7.00 3.76
CA LYS A 226 -6.45 -7.72 3.12
C LYS A 226 -5.23 -6.85 2.86
N ILE A 227 -4.08 -7.50 2.77
CA ILE A 227 -2.96 -7.02 1.96
C ILE A 227 -3.03 -7.77 0.62
N LEU A 228 -3.16 -7.04 -0.47
CA LEU A 228 -3.10 -7.57 -1.84
C LEU A 228 -1.67 -7.50 -2.37
N ARG A 229 -1.34 -8.36 -3.35
CA ARG A 229 -0.05 -8.38 -4.05
C ARG A 229 -0.27 -8.61 -5.54
N LEU A 230 0.16 -7.64 -6.37
CA LEU A 230 -0.15 -7.53 -7.78
C LEU A 230 1.13 -7.43 -8.61
N ASP A 231 1.21 -8.17 -9.70
CA ASP A 231 2.25 -8.03 -10.73
C ASP A 231 1.77 -7.05 -11.80
N VAL A 232 2.24 -5.82 -11.73
CA VAL A 232 1.82 -4.73 -12.62
C VAL A 232 2.68 -4.63 -13.90
N ASP A 233 3.60 -5.56 -14.11
CA ASP A 233 4.52 -5.57 -15.24
C ASP A 233 4.25 -6.71 -16.24
N SER A 234 3.82 -7.89 -15.78
CA SER A 234 3.72 -9.08 -16.62
C SER A 234 2.45 -9.13 -17.47
N ALA A 235 1.40 -8.38 -17.13
CA ALA A 235 0.15 -8.32 -17.91
C ALA A 235 -0.58 -6.98 -17.72
N GLU A 236 -1.47 -6.65 -18.62
CA GLU A 236 -2.40 -5.53 -18.52
C GLU A 236 -3.81 -6.03 -18.10
N PRO A 237 -4.45 -5.43 -17.10
CA PRO A 237 -3.96 -4.32 -16.27
C PRO A 237 -2.95 -4.75 -15.20
N TYR A 238 -2.91 -6.02 -14.83
CA TYR A 238 -1.94 -6.68 -13.93
C TYR A 238 -2.06 -8.21 -14.08
N ALA A 239 -1.12 -8.95 -13.49
CA ALA A 239 -1.25 -10.39 -13.27
C ALA A 239 -1.31 -10.70 -11.76
N VAL A 240 -1.90 -11.82 -11.41
CA VAL A 240 -1.82 -12.39 -10.06
C VAL A 240 -0.51 -13.19 -10.00
N PRO A 241 0.42 -12.86 -9.07
CA PRO A 241 1.64 -13.65 -8.88
C PRO A 241 1.31 -15.12 -8.61
N ALA A 242 2.06 -16.03 -9.24
CA ALA A 242 1.75 -17.47 -9.21
C ALA A 242 1.91 -18.10 -7.82
N ASP A 243 2.64 -17.45 -6.93
CA ASP A 243 2.88 -17.85 -5.54
C ASP A 243 1.95 -17.15 -4.53
N ASN A 244 0.96 -16.38 -4.98
CA ASN A 244 -0.09 -15.89 -4.11
C ASN A 244 -0.89 -17.08 -3.52
N PRO A 245 -1.07 -17.14 -2.18
CA PRO A 245 -1.48 -18.36 -1.48
C PRO A 245 -2.90 -18.85 -1.81
N PHE A 246 -3.78 -17.93 -2.26
CA PHE A 246 -5.18 -18.22 -2.52
C PHE A 246 -5.51 -18.29 -4.02
N GLY A 247 -4.52 -18.09 -4.91
CA GLY A 247 -4.71 -18.07 -6.35
C GLY A 247 -5.50 -16.85 -6.87
N ASN A 248 -5.57 -15.80 -6.06
CA ASN A 248 -6.13 -14.49 -6.35
C ASN A 248 -5.17 -13.40 -5.84
N GLU A 249 -5.59 -12.15 -5.79
CA GLU A 249 -4.78 -10.98 -5.42
C GLU A 249 -4.33 -10.98 -3.95
N ILE A 250 -4.94 -11.79 -3.10
CA ILE A 250 -4.72 -11.77 -1.64
C ILE A 250 -3.34 -12.35 -1.31
N TRP A 251 -2.55 -11.56 -0.55
CA TRP A 251 -1.29 -11.99 0.04
C TRP A 251 -1.43 -12.32 1.53
N HIS A 252 -2.06 -11.44 2.33
CA HIS A 252 -2.39 -11.64 3.73
C HIS A 252 -3.84 -11.23 4.01
N TYR A 253 -4.40 -11.68 5.14
CA TYR A 253 -5.80 -11.45 5.49
C TYR A 253 -6.02 -11.31 7.00
N GLY A 254 -7.27 -11.03 7.40
CA GLY A 254 -7.60 -10.87 8.81
C GLY A 254 -7.16 -9.51 9.36
N LEU A 255 -7.25 -8.46 8.55
CA LEU A 255 -6.94 -7.08 8.90
C LEU A 255 -8.22 -6.26 8.98
N ARG A 256 -8.24 -5.26 9.87
CA ARG A 256 -9.37 -4.35 10.03
C ARG A 256 -9.29 -3.15 9.10
N ASN A 257 -8.24 -2.36 9.24
CA ASN A 257 -8.01 -1.14 8.46
C ASN A 257 -6.52 -0.84 8.39
N PRO A 258 -5.74 -1.60 7.61
CA PRO A 258 -4.30 -1.42 7.47
C PRO A 258 -4.03 -0.06 6.83
N TRP A 259 -3.74 0.94 7.69
CA TRP A 259 -3.65 2.33 7.28
C TRP A 259 -2.35 2.64 6.57
N ARG A 260 -1.20 2.21 7.17
CA ARG A 260 0.11 2.27 6.50
C ARG A 260 0.85 0.97 6.67
N ILE A 261 1.50 0.57 5.60
CA ILE A 261 2.44 -0.54 5.58
C ILE A 261 3.78 -0.06 5.02
N SER A 262 4.87 -0.62 5.49
CA SER A 262 6.20 -0.31 4.98
C SER A 262 7.12 -1.52 5.04
N PHE A 263 8.00 -1.63 4.05
CA PHE A 263 9.14 -2.54 4.09
C PHE A 263 10.37 -1.80 4.61
N ASP A 264 11.07 -2.39 5.56
CA ASP A 264 12.37 -1.86 5.97
C ASP A 264 13.38 -1.98 4.82
N LYS A 265 13.94 -0.86 4.39
CA LYS A 265 14.86 -0.79 3.24
C LYS A 265 16.14 -1.63 3.39
N LEU A 266 16.51 -2.03 4.61
CA LEU A 266 17.72 -2.81 4.86
C LEU A 266 17.43 -4.28 5.06
N THR A 267 16.34 -4.63 5.74
CA THR A 267 16.04 -6.01 6.13
C THR A 267 14.92 -6.64 5.35
N ASP A 268 14.20 -5.86 4.52
CA ASP A 268 13.00 -6.28 3.76
C ASP A 268 11.84 -6.78 4.65
N ALA A 269 11.91 -6.56 5.96
CA ALA A 269 10.85 -6.91 6.89
C ALA A 269 9.64 -5.99 6.69
N LEU A 270 8.43 -6.56 6.79
CA LEU A 270 7.17 -5.85 6.65
C LEU A 270 6.64 -5.42 8.01
N TYR A 271 6.25 -4.15 8.11
CA TYR A 271 5.53 -3.57 9.23
C TYR A 271 4.16 -3.07 8.75
N ILE A 272 3.12 -3.30 9.56
CA ILE A 272 1.75 -2.91 9.27
C ILE A 272 1.20 -2.18 10.49
N GLY A 273 0.63 -0.98 10.30
CA GLY A 273 -0.20 -0.33 11.29
C GLY A 273 -1.66 -0.63 10.95
N ASP A 274 -2.31 -1.47 11.74
CA ASP A 274 -3.71 -1.84 11.57
C ASP A 274 -4.57 -1.16 12.63
N VAL A 275 -5.52 -0.33 12.18
CA VAL A 275 -6.35 0.48 13.08
C VAL A 275 -7.38 -0.40 13.79
N GLY A 276 -7.33 -0.38 15.10
CA GLY A 276 -8.21 -1.13 15.97
C GLY A 276 -9.65 -0.62 16.06
N ALA A 277 -10.50 -1.34 16.80
CA ALA A 277 -11.93 -1.05 16.87
C ALA A 277 -12.32 -0.08 17.99
N GLY A 278 -12.01 -0.40 19.22
CA GLY A 278 -12.46 0.39 20.35
C GLY A 278 -11.62 0.26 21.61
N GLU A 279 -10.69 -0.65 21.65
CA GLU A 279 -9.88 -0.90 22.86
C GLU A 279 -8.37 -0.89 22.58
N TRP A 280 -7.93 -1.39 21.41
CA TRP A 280 -6.50 -1.58 21.09
C TRP A 280 -6.16 -1.15 19.69
N GLU A 281 -4.98 -0.55 19.54
CA GLU A 281 -4.30 -0.27 18.28
C GLU A 281 -3.08 -1.17 18.16
N GLU A 282 -2.69 -1.57 16.93
CA GLU A 282 -1.66 -2.59 16.76
C GLU A 282 -0.65 -2.30 15.64
N ILE A 283 0.55 -2.85 15.85
CA ILE A 283 1.60 -2.95 14.83
C ILE A 283 1.90 -4.43 14.61
N ASP A 284 1.67 -4.86 13.38
CA ASP A 284 2.04 -6.20 12.93
C ASP A 284 3.40 -6.22 12.26
N PHE A 285 4.01 -7.39 12.26
CA PHE A 285 5.35 -7.59 11.73
C PHE A 285 5.49 -8.94 11.03
N LEU A 286 6.18 -8.94 9.90
CA LEU A 286 6.63 -10.16 9.23
C LEU A 286 8.09 -10.05 8.83
N GLU A 287 8.84 -11.15 9.05
CA GLU A 287 10.19 -11.30 8.56
C GLU A 287 10.26 -11.22 7.03
N ALA A 288 11.41 -10.78 6.52
CA ALA A 288 11.69 -10.85 5.10
C ALA A 288 11.51 -12.28 4.55
N GLY A 289 10.83 -12.37 3.41
CA GLY A 289 10.57 -13.67 2.77
C GLY A 289 9.54 -14.54 3.50
N SER A 290 8.78 -14.00 4.45
CA SER A 290 7.63 -14.71 5.03
C SER A 290 6.65 -15.11 3.93
N PRO A 291 6.13 -16.35 3.97
CA PRO A 291 5.17 -16.80 2.96
C PRO A 291 3.86 -16.02 3.08
N GLY A 292 3.13 -15.90 1.96
CA GLY A 292 1.78 -15.38 1.97
C GLY A 292 0.82 -16.27 2.78
N GLY A 293 -0.35 -15.72 3.12
CA GLY A 293 -1.40 -16.45 3.83
C GLY A 293 -1.43 -16.22 5.34
N THR A 294 -0.67 -15.27 5.87
CA THR A 294 -0.76 -14.87 7.29
C THR A 294 -2.15 -14.35 7.60
N ASN A 295 -2.74 -14.82 8.71
CA ASN A 295 -3.98 -14.33 9.30
C ASN A 295 -3.66 -13.49 10.54
N PHE A 296 -3.95 -12.18 10.49
CA PHE A 296 -3.70 -11.24 11.59
C PHE A 296 -4.83 -11.21 12.64
N GLY A 297 -5.92 -11.92 12.40
CA GLY A 297 -6.88 -12.27 13.45
C GLY A 297 -8.15 -11.47 13.50
N TRP A 298 -8.27 -10.32 12.84
CA TRP A 298 -9.50 -9.54 12.82
C TRP A 298 -10.63 -10.35 12.13
N ASP A 299 -11.83 -10.50 12.69
CA ASP A 299 -12.43 -9.85 13.86
C ASP A 299 -12.44 -10.74 15.14
N PHE A 300 -11.77 -11.87 15.11
CA PHE A 300 -11.63 -12.71 16.31
C PHE A 300 -10.78 -12.05 17.38
N ARG A 301 -9.86 -11.17 16.98
CA ARG A 301 -8.96 -10.43 17.86
C ARG A 301 -8.94 -8.94 17.52
N GLU A 302 -8.71 -8.13 18.55
CA GLU A 302 -8.31 -6.73 18.49
C GLU A 302 -7.01 -6.61 19.28
N GLY A 303 -5.90 -6.30 18.61
CA GLY A 303 -4.58 -6.55 19.20
C GLY A 303 -4.36 -8.05 19.48
N ALA A 304 -3.67 -8.37 20.55
CA ALA A 304 -3.51 -9.74 21.03
C ALA A 304 -4.72 -10.25 21.87
N HIS A 305 -5.83 -9.50 21.94
CA HIS A 305 -6.97 -9.76 22.82
C HIS A 305 -8.13 -10.41 22.09
N GLU A 306 -8.89 -11.26 22.79
CA GLU A 306 -10.14 -11.84 22.25
C GLU A 306 -11.15 -10.71 22.00
N HIS A 307 -11.76 -10.69 20.80
CA HIS A 307 -12.76 -9.70 20.40
C HIS A 307 -14.10 -10.35 20.07
N GLU A 308 -14.22 -11.07 18.98
CA GLU A 308 -15.49 -11.68 18.56
C GLU A 308 -15.36 -13.17 18.19
N GLY A 309 -16.31 -13.99 18.60
CA GLY A 309 -16.37 -15.41 18.25
C GLY A 309 -15.31 -16.30 18.90
N ASN A 310 -15.01 -17.42 18.25
CA ASN A 310 -13.97 -18.35 18.66
C ASN A 310 -12.82 -18.28 17.65
N ALA A 311 -11.69 -17.76 18.09
CA ALA A 311 -10.50 -17.63 17.25
C ALA A 311 -10.00 -19.00 16.76
N PRO A 312 -9.71 -19.17 15.46
CA PRO A 312 -9.05 -20.37 14.95
C PRO A 312 -7.60 -20.44 15.43
N ASP A 313 -7.00 -21.61 15.35
CA ASP A 313 -5.55 -21.75 15.58
C ASP A 313 -4.75 -21.07 14.46
N GLY A 314 -3.55 -20.58 14.79
CA GLY A 314 -2.59 -20.06 13.81
C GLY A 314 -2.76 -18.59 13.45
N LEU A 315 -3.45 -17.82 14.27
CA LEU A 315 -3.43 -16.35 14.17
C LEU A 315 -2.04 -15.81 14.53
N THR A 316 -1.68 -14.68 13.93
CA THR A 316 -0.44 -13.96 14.22
C THR A 316 -0.79 -12.77 15.10
N ASP A 317 -0.19 -12.73 16.29
CA ASP A 317 -0.34 -11.62 17.22
C ASP A 317 0.55 -10.43 16.79
N PRO A 318 0.15 -9.18 17.10
CA PRO A 318 0.95 -7.99 16.85
C PRO A 318 2.25 -8.00 17.67
N VAL A 319 3.23 -7.22 17.23
CA VAL A 319 4.52 -7.06 17.93
C VAL A 319 4.54 -5.85 18.86
N ALA A 320 3.58 -4.94 18.73
CA ALA A 320 3.30 -3.85 19.64
C ALA A 320 1.80 -3.49 19.58
N GLU A 321 1.27 -3.05 20.70
CA GLU A 321 -0.12 -2.59 20.83
C GLU A 321 -0.20 -1.49 21.89
N TYR A 322 -1.20 -0.61 21.78
CA TYR A 322 -1.51 0.36 22.82
C TYR A 322 -3.03 0.54 23.00
N SER A 323 -3.42 0.86 24.24
CA SER A 323 -4.85 0.91 24.59
C SER A 323 -5.45 2.29 24.35
N HIS A 324 -6.71 2.32 23.89
CA HIS A 324 -7.53 3.54 23.85
C HIS A 324 -7.73 4.17 25.23
N SER A 325 -7.60 3.40 26.32
CA SER A 325 -7.65 3.94 27.68
C SER A 325 -6.50 4.89 28.01
N GLU A 326 -5.42 4.87 27.22
CA GLU A 326 -4.28 5.77 27.32
C GLU A 326 -4.44 7.02 26.44
N GLY A 327 -5.58 7.15 25.73
CA GLY A 327 -5.96 8.31 24.93
C GLY A 327 -5.80 8.13 23.43
N GLY A 328 -5.17 7.04 22.95
CA GLY A 328 -5.06 6.70 21.54
C GLY A 328 -6.40 6.39 20.89
N CYS A 329 -6.46 6.44 19.55
CA CYS A 329 -7.68 6.15 18.82
C CYS A 329 -7.47 5.60 17.40
N SER A 330 -6.28 5.73 16.85
CA SER A 330 -6.02 5.32 15.45
C SER A 330 -4.53 5.34 15.15
N VAL A 331 -3.94 4.16 15.08
CA VAL A 331 -2.54 4.00 14.67
C VAL A 331 -2.36 4.42 13.21
N THR A 332 -1.28 5.12 12.91
CA THR A 332 -0.98 5.55 11.55
C THR A 332 0.13 4.74 10.89
N GLY A 333 0.73 3.79 11.64
CA GLY A 333 1.90 3.07 11.14
C GLY A 333 3.12 3.97 10.98
N GLY A 334 4.08 3.56 10.20
CA GLY A 334 5.34 4.30 10.10
C GLY A 334 6.42 3.64 9.27
N TYR A 335 7.66 3.94 9.62
CA TYR A 335 8.85 3.47 8.89
C TYR A 335 10.01 3.17 9.84
N VAL A 336 10.87 2.23 9.46
CA VAL A 336 12.15 2.01 10.14
C VAL A 336 13.11 3.13 9.73
N TYR A 337 13.66 3.85 10.72
CA TYR A 337 14.63 4.90 10.44
C TYR A 337 15.94 4.33 9.87
N ARG A 338 16.37 4.86 8.72
CA ARG A 338 17.60 4.48 8.02
C ARG A 338 18.40 5.72 7.55
N GLY A 339 18.09 6.88 8.15
CA GLY A 339 18.69 8.16 7.79
C GLY A 339 20.07 8.43 8.39
N SER A 340 20.39 9.71 8.47
CA SER A 340 21.73 10.19 8.82
C SER A 340 22.10 10.15 10.30
N MET A 341 21.11 9.91 11.20
CA MET A 341 21.32 9.86 12.65
C MET A 341 21.53 8.40 13.12
N PRO A 342 22.77 7.95 13.40
CA PRO A 342 23.06 6.54 13.69
C PRO A 342 22.33 5.98 14.90
N GLU A 343 22.04 6.83 15.89
CA GLU A 343 21.34 6.46 17.13
C GLU A 343 19.87 6.09 16.93
N TRP A 344 19.26 6.51 15.79
CA TRP A 344 17.90 6.16 15.40
C TRP A 344 17.86 4.94 14.47
N ASN A 345 19.01 4.52 13.92
CA ASN A 345 19.06 3.47 12.91
C ASN A 345 18.48 2.14 13.41
N GLY A 346 17.46 1.64 12.72
CA GLY A 346 16.78 0.39 13.06
C GLY A 346 15.55 0.56 13.96
N ILE A 347 15.21 1.77 14.36
CA ILE A 347 14.01 2.06 15.15
C ILE A 347 12.84 2.27 14.17
N TYR A 348 11.78 1.50 14.30
CA TYR A 348 10.52 1.76 13.61
C TYR A 348 9.76 2.82 14.39
N LEU A 349 9.46 3.94 13.72
CA LEU A 349 8.68 5.04 14.29
C LEU A 349 7.23 4.94 13.81
N TYR A 350 6.27 4.97 14.73
CA TYR A 350 4.84 4.96 14.43
C TYR A 350 4.09 5.93 15.34
N GLY A 351 2.89 6.32 14.98
CA GLY A 351 2.17 7.35 15.71
C GLY A 351 0.66 7.11 15.79
N ASP A 352 -0.02 7.98 16.55
CA ASP A 352 -1.47 8.01 16.71
C ASP A 352 -2.06 9.32 16.18
N TYR A 353 -3.17 9.21 15.47
CA TYR A 353 -3.85 10.37 14.86
C TYR A 353 -4.45 11.32 15.89
N CYS A 354 -5.05 10.81 16.97
CA CYS A 354 -5.79 11.62 17.92
C CYS A 354 -4.90 12.37 18.90
N THR A 355 -3.92 11.67 19.43
CA THR A 355 -3.04 12.18 20.48
C THR A 355 -1.84 12.91 19.93
N GLY A 356 -1.35 12.52 18.75
CA GLY A 356 -0.06 12.97 18.24
C GLY A 356 1.12 12.30 18.93
N PHE A 357 0.90 11.23 19.67
CA PHE A 357 1.96 10.44 20.26
C PHE A 357 2.75 9.70 19.19
N ILE A 358 4.05 9.58 19.41
CA ILE A 358 4.96 8.84 18.53
C ILE A 358 5.74 7.87 19.39
N TRP A 359 5.69 6.60 19.01
CA TRP A 359 6.47 5.51 19.60
C TRP A 359 7.64 5.14 18.72
N GLY A 360 8.66 4.61 19.34
CA GLY A 360 9.72 3.85 18.70
C GLY A 360 9.56 2.38 19.03
N LEU A 361 9.80 1.50 18.07
CA LEU A 361 9.82 0.04 18.23
C LEU A 361 11.21 -0.47 17.83
N ILE A 362 11.88 -1.15 18.74
CA ILE A 362 13.19 -1.77 18.51
C ILE A 362 13.04 -3.28 18.50
N ARG A 363 13.59 -3.90 17.46
CA ARG A 363 13.74 -5.35 17.42
C ARG A 363 15.08 -5.78 18.01
N SER A 364 15.07 -6.81 18.85
CA SER A 364 16.25 -7.43 19.46
C SER A 364 16.12 -8.95 19.43
N ASP A 365 17.19 -9.66 19.82
CA ASP A 365 17.20 -11.12 19.98
C ASP A 365 16.16 -11.63 21.00
N ASN A 366 15.69 -10.76 21.89
CA ASN A 366 14.69 -11.07 22.93
C ASN A 366 13.24 -10.71 22.52
N GLY A 367 13.01 -10.35 21.26
CA GLY A 367 11.72 -9.87 20.76
C GLY A 367 11.70 -8.37 20.51
N PHE A 368 10.52 -7.77 20.60
CA PHE A 368 10.30 -6.35 20.37
C PHE A 368 10.20 -5.58 21.68
N GLN A 369 10.65 -4.34 21.66
CA GLN A 369 10.50 -3.37 22.73
C GLN A 369 10.01 -2.06 22.13
N ASP A 370 8.94 -1.51 22.66
CA ASP A 370 8.42 -0.20 22.28
C ASP A 370 8.54 0.81 23.42
N GLN A 371 8.54 2.09 23.06
CA GLN A 371 8.54 3.21 23.98
C GLN A 371 7.90 4.42 23.32
N MET A 372 7.00 5.11 24.03
CA MET A 372 6.54 6.44 23.60
C MET A 372 7.72 7.43 23.70
N LEU A 373 8.03 8.10 22.59
CA LEU A 373 9.18 9.00 22.47
C LEU A 373 8.76 10.46 22.42
N PHE A 374 7.66 10.77 21.72
CA PHE A 374 7.21 12.16 21.57
C PHE A 374 5.72 12.27 21.84
N ASP A 375 5.35 13.41 22.44
CA ASP A 375 3.99 13.91 22.58
C ASP A 375 3.91 15.21 21.77
N THR A 376 3.21 15.17 20.63
CA THR A 376 3.12 16.30 19.70
C THR A 376 1.69 16.84 19.61
N ASP A 377 1.54 18.11 19.20
CA ASP A 377 0.21 18.71 18.92
C ASP A 377 -0.30 18.37 17.50
N VAL A 378 0.30 17.39 16.81
CA VAL A 378 0.00 17.04 15.41
C VAL A 378 -1.02 15.92 15.36
N ASN A 379 -2.15 16.14 14.68
CA ASN A 379 -3.01 15.02 14.25
C ASN A 379 -2.28 14.26 13.11
N ILE A 380 -1.61 13.18 13.47
CA ILE A 380 -0.72 12.44 12.56
C ILE A 380 -1.56 11.64 11.58
N THR A 381 -1.44 11.93 10.26
CA THR A 381 -2.14 11.20 9.22
C THR A 381 -1.27 10.15 8.55
N SER A 382 0.03 10.35 8.54
CA SER A 382 0.99 9.44 7.94
C SER A 382 2.41 9.76 8.37
N PHE A 383 3.30 8.83 8.08
CA PHE A 383 4.72 9.07 7.94
C PHE A 383 5.12 8.89 6.47
N GLY A 384 6.31 9.35 6.11
CA GLY A 384 6.95 9.10 4.82
C GLY A 384 8.45 8.95 5.00
N GLN A 385 9.11 8.39 4.00
CA GLN A 385 10.55 8.21 4.04
C GLN A 385 11.18 8.57 2.70
N ASP A 386 12.26 9.37 2.71
CA ASP A 386 13.01 9.68 1.50
C ASP A 386 14.00 8.54 1.12
N GLU A 387 14.67 8.71 0.00
CA GLU A 387 15.65 7.74 -0.51
C GLU A 387 16.87 7.56 0.39
N THR A 388 17.17 8.54 1.25
CA THR A 388 18.28 8.48 2.20
C THR A 388 17.89 7.84 3.54
N GLY A 389 16.58 7.56 3.73
CA GLY A 389 16.06 6.93 4.93
C GLY A 389 15.64 7.90 6.03
N GLU A 390 15.64 9.21 5.76
CA GLU A 390 15.07 10.22 6.67
C GLU A 390 13.56 10.07 6.73
N ILE A 391 12.99 10.24 7.94
CA ILE A 391 11.55 10.09 8.18
C ILE A 391 10.89 11.46 8.30
N TYR A 392 9.73 11.55 7.67
CA TYR A 392 8.84 12.71 7.67
C TYR A 392 7.53 12.37 8.35
N LEU A 393 6.96 13.35 9.05
CA LEU A 393 5.65 13.28 9.67
C LEU A 393 4.67 14.14 8.87
N VAL A 394 3.49 13.63 8.61
CA VAL A 394 2.41 14.33 7.90
C VAL A 394 1.25 14.58 8.85
N GLY A 395 0.82 15.84 8.95
CA GLY A 395 -0.27 16.24 9.84
C GLY A 395 -1.51 16.74 9.11
N ASP A 396 -2.70 16.34 9.56
CA ASP A 396 -4.02 16.66 8.95
C ASP A 396 -4.25 18.17 8.73
N ARG A 397 -3.60 19.02 9.55
CA ARG A 397 -3.70 20.49 9.44
C ARG A 397 -2.79 21.08 8.36
N GLY A 398 -2.16 20.25 7.54
CA GLY A 398 -1.41 20.69 6.37
C GLY A 398 0.09 20.88 6.58
N GLY A 399 0.66 20.36 7.65
CA GLY A 399 2.09 20.39 7.93
C GLY A 399 2.81 19.13 7.49
N VAL A 400 4.05 19.28 7.03
CA VAL A 400 5.03 18.21 6.90
C VAL A 400 6.23 18.56 7.77
N TYR A 401 6.68 17.60 8.55
CA TYR A 401 7.74 17.78 9.54
C TYR A 401 8.84 16.75 9.31
N ARG A 402 10.05 17.04 9.74
CA ARG A 402 11.19 16.11 9.75
C ARG A 402 11.77 16.00 11.15
N LEU A 403 12.22 14.80 11.52
CA LEU A 403 12.93 14.59 12.76
C LEU A 403 14.33 15.23 12.68
N GLU A 404 14.64 16.13 13.59
CA GLU A 404 15.92 16.86 13.63
C GLU A 404 16.49 16.91 15.04
N ARG A 405 17.82 16.96 15.15
CA ARG A 405 18.49 17.20 16.42
C ARG A 405 18.35 18.66 16.83
N ILE A 406 17.99 18.91 18.08
CA ILE A 406 17.97 20.27 18.65
C ILE A 406 19.41 20.78 18.74
N GLN A 407 19.67 21.98 18.20
CA GLN A 407 20.99 22.60 18.15
C GLN A 407 21.35 23.25 19.50
#